data_084bb06278b30769b46e34a54e50bf68
#
_entry.id   084bb06278b30769b46e34a54e50bf68
#
_cell.length_a   1.000
_cell.length_b   1.000
_cell.length_c   1.000
_cell.angle_alpha   90.00
_cell.angle_beta   90.00
_cell.angle_gamma   90.00
#
_symmetry.space_group_name_H-M   'P 1'
#
loop_
_entity.id
_entity.type
_entity.pdbx_description
1 polymer ?
#
loop_
_entity_poly.entity_id
_entity_poly.type
_entity_poly.pdbx_seq_one_letter_code
_entity_poly.pdbx_strand_id
1 'polypeptide(L)'
;MIGICLSLCMILSIVTIMDLRYFRIPNVCCALLGGIGIAYSLLMNQSWIDCIIGCMSMSLPLIILYTFTHRMIIGGGDIKLLAASGMLLGWKKNILAFLISGCCLLIHKIWRPALFYKGKRIALGPYLSIGILVSFIAGDFLVECYGRWPGISI
;
A
#
# COMPACT_ATOMS: atom_id res chain seq x y z
N MET A 1 17.23 1.00 -10.62
CA MET A 1 16.04 1.80 -10.30
C MET A 1 14.93 1.62 -11.35
N ILE A 2 15.17 1.89 -12.64
CA ILE A 2 14.13 1.81 -13.69
C ILE A 2 13.48 0.42 -13.79
N GLY A 3 14.27 -0.67 -13.75
CA GLY A 3 13.73 -2.04 -13.82
C GLY A 3 12.80 -2.40 -12.66
N ILE A 4 13.13 -1.94 -11.44
CA ILE A 4 12.28 -2.17 -10.26
C ILE A 4 10.98 -1.37 -10.39
N CYS A 5 11.04 -0.13 -10.87
CA CYS A 5 9.87 0.69 -11.12
C CYS A 5 8.93 0.06 -12.15
N LEU A 6 9.47 -0.47 -13.26
CA LEU A 6 8.69 -1.16 -14.29
C LEU A 6 8.04 -2.45 -13.76
N SER A 7 8.77 -3.28 -13.02
CA SER A 7 8.23 -4.50 -12.43
C SER A 7 7.13 -4.19 -11.40
N LEU A 8 7.33 -3.14 -10.59
CA LEU A 8 6.33 -2.65 -9.66
C LEU A 8 5.06 -2.20 -10.38
N CYS A 9 5.19 -1.37 -11.43
CA CYS A 9 4.06 -0.91 -12.23
C CYS A 9 3.28 -2.09 -12.85
N MET A 10 3.97 -3.10 -13.38
CA MET A 10 3.33 -4.29 -13.94
C MET A 10 2.53 -5.06 -12.88
N ILE A 11 3.13 -5.34 -11.72
CA ILE A 11 2.46 -6.10 -10.65
C ILE A 11 1.25 -5.33 -10.13
N LEU A 12 1.39 -4.02 -9.87
CA LEU A 12 0.30 -3.20 -9.37
C LEU A 12 -0.83 -3.03 -10.40
N SER A 13 -0.51 -3.01 -11.70
CA SER A 13 -1.52 -3.02 -12.76
C SER A 13 -2.31 -4.32 -12.76
N ILE A 14 -1.65 -5.48 -12.61
CA ILE A 14 -2.33 -6.78 -12.50
C ILE A 14 -3.21 -6.82 -11.26
N VAL A 15 -2.72 -6.37 -10.10
CA VAL A 15 -3.50 -6.28 -8.86
C VAL A 15 -4.75 -5.43 -9.07
N THR A 16 -4.61 -4.26 -9.70
CA THR A 16 -5.72 -3.35 -10.00
C THR A 16 -6.78 -4.02 -10.87
N ILE A 17 -6.37 -4.67 -11.96
CA ILE A 17 -7.29 -5.35 -12.89
C ILE A 17 -8.01 -6.51 -12.19
N MET A 18 -7.29 -7.31 -11.42
CA MET A 18 -7.85 -8.45 -10.72
C MET A 18 -8.82 -8.01 -9.61
N ASP A 19 -8.49 -6.95 -8.87
CA ASP A 19 -9.37 -6.42 -7.83
C ASP A 19 -10.64 -5.80 -8.42
N LEU A 20 -10.55 -5.08 -9.52
CA LEU A 20 -11.72 -4.52 -10.22
C LEU A 20 -12.64 -5.60 -10.81
N ARG A 21 -12.08 -6.73 -11.28
CA ARG A 21 -12.88 -7.79 -11.91
C ARG A 21 -13.43 -8.82 -10.91
N TYR A 22 -12.59 -9.22 -9.96
CA TYR A 22 -12.88 -10.37 -9.09
C TYR A 22 -13.02 -10.00 -7.62
N PHE A 23 -12.74 -8.74 -7.22
CA PHE A 23 -12.67 -8.30 -5.82
C PHE A 23 -11.74 -9.18 -4.97
N ARG A 24 -10.66 -9.65 -5.59
CA ARG A 24 -9.65 -10.52 -4.97
C ARG A 24 -8.26 -10.16 -5.46
N ILE A 25 -7.34 -10.00 -4.52
CA ILE A 25 -5.92 -9.79 -4.82
C ILE A 25 -5.23 -11.16 -4.86
N PRO A 26 -4.56 -11.54 -5.97
CA PRO A 26 -3.84 -12.80 -6.06
C PRO A 26 -2.66 -12.84 -5.05
N ASN A 27 -2.55 -13.93 -4.30
CA ASN A 27 -1.44 -14.11 -3.36
C ASN A 27 -0.07 -14.09 -4.06
N VAL A 28 -0.03 -14.54 -5.33
CA VAL A 28 1.18 -14.53 -6.16
C VAL A 28 1.70 -13.10 -6.35
N CYS A 29 0.82 -12.12 -6.61
CA CYS A 29 1.21 -10.72 -6.77
C CYS A 29 1.80 -10.15 -5.47
N CYS A 30 1.20 -10.48 -4.32
CA CYS A 30 1.73 -10.08 -3.02
C CYS A 30 3.11 -10.72 -2.75
N ALA A 31 3.28 -12.01 -3.08
CA ALA A 31 4.56 -12.70 -2.93
C ALA A 31 5.64 -12.12 -3.84
N LEU A 32 5.32 -11.84 -5.10
CA LEU A 32 6.24 -11.19 -6.04
C LEU A 32 6.64 -9.79 -5.57
N LEU A 33 5.67 -8.99 -5.09
CA LEU A 33 5.94 -7.66 -4.55
C LEU A 33 6.86 -7.74 -3.33
N GLY A 34 6.61 -8.66 -2.41
CA GLY A 34 7.47 -8.90 -1.25
C GLY A 34 8.88 -9.36 -1.65
N GLY A 35 8.99 -10.26 -2.65
CA GLY A 35 10.27 -10.69 -3.20
C GLY A 35 11.08 -9.54 -3.81
N ILE A 36 10.43 -8.65 -4.56
CA ILE A 36 11.05 -7.41 -5.07
C ILE A 36 11.48 -6.51 -3.90
N GLY A 37 10.66 -6.41 -2.85
CA GLY A 37 11.01 -5.64 -1.65
C GLY A 37 12.27 -6.15 -0.98
N ILE A 38 12.38 -7.47 -0.79
CA ILE A 38 13.59 -8.10 -0.24
C ILE A 38 14.81 -7.87 -1.16
N ALA A 39 14.66 -8.08 -2.46
CA ALA A 39 15.74 -7.85 -3.41
C ALA A 39 16.22 -6.38 -3.42
N TYR A 40 15.28 -5.45 -3.35
CA TYR A 40 15.56 -4.01 -3.26
C TYR A 40 16.31 -3.65 -1.97
N SER A 41 15.87 -4.21 -0.85
CA SER A 41 16.53 -4.01 0.46
C SER A 41 17.97 -4.52 0.47
N LEU A 42 18.22 -5.68 -0.14
CA LEU A 42 19.57 -6.23 -0.30
C LEU A 42 20.45 -5.35 -1.17
N LEU A 43 19.93 -4.84 -2.28
CA LEU A 43 20.67 -3.98 -3.21
C LEU A 43 21.01 -2.61 -2.61
N MET A 44 20.12 -2.07 -1.78
CA MET A 44 20.28 -0.74 -1.17
C MET A 44 20.91 -0.78 0.22
N ASN A 45 21.35 -1.96 0.70
CA ASN A 45 21.88 -2.14 2.06
C ASN A 45 20.95 -1.60 3.16
N GLN A 46 19.64 -1.70 2.94
CA GLN A 46 18.67 -1.29 3.96
C GLN A 46 18.71 -2.24 5.15
N SER A 47 18.42 -1.70 6.33
CA SER A 47 18.33 -2.52 7.54
C SER A 47 17.18 -3.52 7.43
N TRP A 48 17.44 -4.78 7.74
CA TRP A 48 16.41 -5.82 7.83
C TRP A 48 15.30 -5.46 8.83
N ILE A 49 15.68 -4.68 9.85
CA ILE A 49 14.75 -4.17 10.86
C ILE A 49 13.72 -3.24 10.22
N ASP A 50 14.16 -2.34 9.32
CA ASP A 50 13.25 -1.43 8.61
C ASP A 50 12.27 -2.17 7.71
N CYS A 51 12.69 -3.27 7.08
CA CYS A 51 11.81 -4.12 6.28
C CYS A 51 10.74 -4.80 7.14
N ILE A 52 11.13 -5.35 8.29
CA ILE A 52 10.21 -6.02 9.22
C ILE A 52 9.23 -5.00 9.82
N ILE A 53 9.73 -3.86 10.28
CA ILE A 53 8.91 -2.78 10.82
C ILE A 53 7.98 -2.25 9.71
N GLY A 54 8.47 -2.07 8.49
CA GLY A 54 7.68 -1.66 7.33
C GLY A 54 6.53 -2.62 7.02
N CYS A 55 6.80 -3.92 7.02
CA CYS A 55 5.79 -4.95 6.85
C CYS A 55 4.71 -4.89 7.94
N MET A 56 5.12 -4.72 9.19
CA MET A 56 4.22 -4.71 10.35
C MET A 56 3.49 -3.39 10.55
N SER A 57 4.04 -2.26 10.10
CA SER A 57 3.55 -0.91 10.39
C SER A 57 2.07 -0.70 10.06
N MET A 58 1.62 -1.17 8.89
CA MET A 58 0.24 -1.05 8.46
C MET A 58 -0.52 -2.38 8.52
N SER A 59 0.15 -3.51 8.38
CA SER A 59 -0.53 -4.82 8.42
C SER A 59 -1.08 -5.14 9.80
N LEU A 60 -0.35 -4.85 10.89
CA LEU A 60 -0.82 -5.11 12.26
C LEU A 60 -2.10 -4.34 12.61
N PRO A 61 -2.17 -2.99 12.50
CA PRO A 61 -3.39 -2.26 12.83
C PRO A 61 -4.56 -2.68 11.94
N LEU A 62 -4.30 -3.02 10.68
CA LEU A 62 -5.36 -3.50 9.78
C LEU A 62 -5.83 -4.92 10.11
N ILE A 63 -4.96 -5.81 10.57
CA ILE A 63 -5.35 -7.15 11.06
C ILE A 63 -6.23 -7.00 12.30
N ILE A 64 -5.84 -6.13 13.24
CA ILE A 64 -6.63 -5.85 14.43
C ILE A 64 -8.01 -5.32 14.02
N LEU A 65 -8.08 -4.32 13.14
CA LEU A 65 -9.34 -3.78 12.64
C LEU A 65 -10.18 -4.83 11.90
N TYR A 66 -9.54 -5.70 11.11
CA TYR A 66 -10.18 -6.79 10.38
C TYR A 66 -10.82 -7.82 11.31
N THR A 67 -10.16 -8.16 12.43
CA THR A 67 -10.70 -9.09 13.42
C THR A 67 -11.87 -8.48 14.20
N PHE A 68 -11.76 -7.21 14.58
CA PHE A 68 -12.83 -6.51 15.31
C PHE A 68 -14.07 -6.21 14.45
N THR A 69 -13.87 -5.97 13.16
CA THR A 69 -14.98 -5.56 12.26
C THR A 69 -15.63 -6.74 11.52
N HIS A 70 -15.37 -7.99 11.94
CA HIS A 70 -15.95 -9.21 11.34
C HIS A 70 -15.87 -9.27 9.81
N ARG A 71 -14.72 -8.86 9.24
CA ARG A 71 -14.43 -8.91 7.79
C ARG A 71 -15.29 -8.01 6.89
N MET A 72 -16.02 -7.05 7.44
CA MET A 72 -16.96 -6.25 6.64
C MET A 72 -16.34 -5.07 5.91
N ILE A 73 -15.22 -4.52 6.38
CA ILE A 73 -14.69 -3.23 5.89
C ILE A 73 -13.45 -3.40 5.01
N ILE A 74 -12.53 -4.29 5.37
CA ILE A 74 -11.23 -4.44 4.70
C ILE A 74 -11.07 -5.85 4.17
N GLY A 75 -10.56 -5.99 2.96
CA GLY A 75 -10.23 -7.27 2.36
C GLY A 75 -8.92 -7.85 2.93
N GLY A 76 -8.88 -9.16 3.20
CA GLY A 76 -7.63 -9.82 3.62
C GLY A 76 -6.50 -9.72 2.59
N GLY A 77 -6.84 -9.47 1.31
CA GLY A 77 -5.89 -9.22 0.23
C GLY A 77 -5.17 -7.89 0.37
N ASP A 78 -5.90 -6.83 0.79
CA ASP A 78 -5.36 -5.49 0.97
C ASP A 78 -4.30 -5.46 2.09
N ILE A 79 -4.54 -6.23 3.16
CA ILE A 79 -3.59 -6.36 4.26
C ILE A 79 -2.28 -7.01 3.79
N LYS A 80 -2.39 -8.08 2.99
CA LYS A 80 -1.22 -8.75 2.41
C LYS A 80 -0.46 -7.86 1.44
N LEU A 81 -1.19 -7.08 0.64
CA LEU A 81 -0.59 -6.12 -0.30
C LEU A 81 0.19 -5.04 0.45
N LEU A 82 -0.37 -4.48 1.52
CA LEU A 82 0.30 -3.48 2.36
C LEU A 82 1.47 -4.06 3.16
N ALA A 83 1.39 -5.31 3.59
CA ALA A 83 2.52 -6.00 4.20
C ALA A 83 3.69 -6.15 3.20
N ALA A 84 3.40 -6.60 1.98
CA ALA A 84 4.39 -6.75 0.92
C ALA A 84 4.99 -5.40 0.46
N SER A 85 4.16 -4.36 0.32
CA SER A 85 4.64 -3.02 -0.01
C SER A 85 5.48 -2.41 1.11
N GLY A 86 5.20 -2.74 2.35
CA GLY A 86 5.99 -2.30 3.51
C GLY A 86 7.42 -2.83 3.51
N MET A 87 7.63 -4.06 2.99
CA MET A 87 8.97 -4.61 2.80
C MET A 87 9.79 -3.83 1.77
N LEU A 88 9.12 -3.27 0.75
CA LEU A 88 9.75 -2.49 -0.32
C LEU A 88 10.01 -1.03 0.10
N LEU A 89 9.01 -0.42 0.74
CA LEU A 89 8.97 1.01 1.00
C LEU A 89 9.59 1.39 2.36
N GLY A 90 9.64 0.43 3.30
CA GLY A 90 9.91 0.72 4.70
C GLY A 90 8.69 1.37 5.40
N TRP A 91 8.76 1.55 6.72
CA TRP A 91 7.60 1.94 7.52
C TRP A 91 7.06 3.34 7.23
N LYS A 92 7.93 4.35 7.05
CA LYS A 92 7.54 5.75 6.80
C LYS A 92 6.76 5.90 5.50
N LYS A 93 7.31 5.36 4.41
CA LYS A 93 6.68 5.43 3.09
C LYS A 93 5.45 4.54 2.98
N ASN A 94 5.39 3.43 3.73
CA ASN A 94 4.22 2.55 3.74
C ASN A 94 3.00 3.22 4.41
N ILE A 95 3.22 3.95 5.50
CA ILE A 95 2.18 4.78 6.12
C ILE A 95 1.70 5.86 5.14
N LEU A 96 2.62 6.53 4.47
CA LEU A 96 2.31 7.53 3.46
C LEU A 96 1.48 6.95 2.31
N ALA A 97 1.86 5.76 1.81
CA ALA A 97 1.13 5.06 0.75
C ALA A 97 -0.32 4.78 1.17
N PHE A 98 -0.53 4.34 2.40
CA PHE A 98 -1.87 4.10 2.95
C PHE A 98 -2.69 5.40 3.07
N LEU A 99 -2.08 6.49 3.55
CA LEU A 99 -2.76 7.80 3.65
C LEU A 99 -3.15 8.33 2.27
N ILE A 100 -2.25 8.28 1.27
CA ILE A 100 -2.54 8.69 -0.10
C ILE A 100 -3.68 7.86 -0.68
N SER A 101 -3.66 6.54 -0.49
CA SER A 101 -4.72 5.65 -0.98
C SER A 101 -6.08 5.98 -0.35
N GLY A 102 -6.09 6.28 0.96
CA GLY A 102 -7.29 6.71 1.67
C GLY A 102 -7.84 8.05 1.15
N CYS A 103 -6.97 9.02 0.92
CA CYS A 103 -7.36 10.30 0.31
C CYS A 103 -7.96 10.12 -1.09
N CYS A 104 -7.33 9.31 -1.94
CA CYS A 104 -7.85 8.99 -3.28
C CYS A 104 -9.24 8.33 -3.21
N LEU A 105 -9.43 7.40 -2.27
CA LEU A 105 -10.72 6.75 -2.04
C LEU A 105 -11.78 7.76 -1.61
N LEU A 106 -11.45 8.65 -0.67
CA LEU A 106 -12.37 9.69 -0.17
C LEU A 106 -12.76 10.67 -1.27
N ILE A 107 -11.80 11.13 -2.08
CA ILE A 107 -12.05 12.01 -3.23
C ILE A 107 -13.01 11.32 -4.21
N HIS A 108 -12.76 10.06 -4.53
CA HIS A 108 -13.63 9.30 -5.43
C HIS A 108 -15.04 9.13 -4.84
N LYS A 109 -15.16 8.90 -3.54
CA LYS A 109 -16.45 8.82 -2.85
C LYS A 109 -17.25 10.11 -2.94
N ILE A 110 -16.59 11.26 -2.82
CA ILE A 110 -17.22 12.60 -2.93
C ILE A 110 -17.72 12.83 -4.37
N TRP A 111 -16.91 12.45 -5.38
CA TRP A 111 -17.25 12.67 -6.79
C TRP A 111 -18.31 11.70 -7.33
N ARG A 112 -18.41 10.47 -6.78
CA ARG A 112 -19.37 9.46 -7.23
C ARG A 112 -20.07 8.76 -6.05
N PRO A 113 -20.92 9.47 -5.29
CA PRO A 113 -21.61 8.89 -4.15
C PRO A 113 -22.52 7.70 -4.52
N ALA A 114 -23.05 7.67 -5.74
CA ALA A 114 -23.93 6.59 -6.22
C ALA A 114 -23.27 5.20 -6.25
N LEU A 115 -21.95 5.10 -6.39
CA LEU A 115 -21.23 3.83 -6.36
C LEU A 115 -21.15 3.24 -4.96
N PHE A 116 -21.25 4.07 -3.92
CA PHE A 116 -21.16 3.68 -2.51
C PHE A 116 -22.52 3.40 -1.86
N TYR A 117 -23.62 3.79 -2.52
CA TYR A 117 -24.97 3.78 -1.91
C TYR A 117 -25.68 2.42 -1.95
N LYS A 118 -25.15 1.40 -2.65
CA LYS A 118 -25.86 0.11 -2.87
C LYS A 118 -25.16 -1.11 -2.30
N GLY A 119 -24.50 -1.05 -1.13
CA GLY A 119 -23.93 -2.26 -0.52
C GLY A 119 -22.92 -3.01 -1.41
N LYS A 120 -22.44 -2.40 -2.50
CA LYS A 120 -21.43 -2.95 -3.38
C LYS A 120 -20.06 -2.92 -2.68
N ARG A 121 -19.40 -4.04 -2.67
CA ARG A 121 -18.01 -4.13 -2.25
C ARG A 121 -17.18 -3.15 -3.09
N ILE A 122 -16.36 -2.35 -2.42
CA ILE A 122 -15.46 -1.39 -3.08
C ILE A 122 -14.14 -2.10 -3.31
N ALA A 123 -13.65 -2.06 -4.55
CA ALA A 123 -12.31 -2.49 -4.86
C ALA A 123 -11.31 -1.48 -4.29
N LEU A 124 -10.55 -1.84 -3.28
CA LEU A 124 -9.52 -0.99 -2.64
C LEU A 124 -8.18 -1.07 -3.37
N GLY A 125 -7.93 -2.16 -4.10
CA GLY A 125 -6.69 -2.41 -4.82
C GLY A 125 -6.21 -1.28 -5.72
N PRO A 126 -7.06 -0.65 -6.56
CA PRO A 126 -6.64 0.46 -7.42
C PRO A 126 -6.08 1.65 -6.63
N TYR A 127 -6.73 2.01 -5.52
CA TYR A 127 -6.30 3.14 -4.68
C TYR A 127 -5.00 2.82 -3.95
N LEU A 128 -4.87 1.59 -3.43
CA LEU A 128 -3.64 1.11 -2.81
C LEU A 128 -2.49 1.09 -3.82
N SER A 129 -2.74 0.63 -5.04
CA SER A 129 -1.74 0.61 -6.11
C SER A 129 -1.22 2.02 -6.43
N ILE A 130 -2.11 3.01 -6.53
CA ILE A 130 -1.74 4.42 -6.74
C ILE A 130 -0.92 4.92 -5.55
N GLY A 131 -1.38 4.69 -4.32
CA GLY A 131 -0.67 5.11 -3.10
C GLY A 131 0.74 4.53 -3.01
N ILE A 132 0.90 3.25 -3.31
CA ILE A 132 2.20 2.56 -3.32
C ILE A 132 3.12 3.14 -4.40
N LEU A 133 2.64 3.36 -5.63
CA LEU A 133 3.43 3.95 -6.71
C LEU A 133 3.88 5.36 -6.39
N VAL A 134 2.98 6.22 -5.94
CA VAL A 134 3.30 7.60 -5.57
C VAL A 134 4.29 7.64 -4.42
N SER A 135 4.10 6.79 -3.41
CA SER A 135 5.01 6.71 -2.28
C SER A 135 6.39 6.13 -2.66
N PHE A 136 6.46 5.25 -3.65
CA PHE A 136 7.74 4.76 -4.15
C PHE A 136 8.53 5.84 -4.92
N ILE A 137 7.85 6.63 -5.75
CA ILE A 137 8.49 7.63 -6.62
C ILE A 137 8.79 8.92 -5.85
N ALA A 138 7.83 9.44 -5.10
CA ALA A 138 7.88 10.73 -4.43
C ALA A 138 8.01 10.65 -2.91
N GLY A 139 8.08 9.44 -2.35
CA GLY A 139 8.05 9.22 -0.90
C GLY A 139 9.21 9.85 -0.16
N ASP A 140 10.41 9.86 -0.73
CA ASP A 140 11.59 10.49 -0.11
C ASP A 140 11.37 12.00 0.03
N PHE A 141 10.93 12.65 -1.03
CA PHE A 141 10.62 14.08 -1.04
C PHE A 141 9.50 14.42 -0.05
N LEU A 142 8.43 13.62 -0.03
CA LEU A 142 7.29 13.86 0.86
C LEU A 142 7.64 13.62 2.34
N VAL A 143 8.45 12.61 2.63
CA VAL A 143 8.93 12.33 4.00
C VAL A 143 9.87 13.44 4.47
N GLU A 144 10.74 13.95 3.61
CA GLU A 144 11.62 15.08 3.93
C GLU A 144 10.83 16.37 4.16
N CYS A 145 9.84 16.65 3.31
CA CYS A 145 8.95 17.80 3.51
C CYS A 145 8.19 17.72 4.83
N TYR A 146 7.73 16.52 5.22
CA TYR A 146 7.05 16.31 6.50
C TYR A 146 8.01 16.40 7.69
N GLY A 147 9.22 15.84 7.57
CA GLY A 147 10.25 15.89 8.62
C GLY A 147 10.86 17.29 8.84
N ARG A 148 10.71 18.20 7.85
CA ARG A 148 11.18 19.59 7.93
C ARG A 148 10.14 20.53 8.58
N TRP A 149 8.97 20.02 8.98
CA TRP A 149 7.96 20.82 9.67
C TRP A 149 8.49 21.18 11.07
N PRO A 150 8.58 22.49 11.43
CA PRO A 150 9.12 22.92 12.71
C PRO A 150 8.19 22.46 13.84
N GLY A 151 8.53 21.38 14.48
CA GLY A 151 7.77 20.82 15.62
C GLY A 151 7.91 19.31 15.82
N ILE A 152 8.48 18.58 14.89
CA ILE A 152 8.68 17.12 15.02
C ILE A 152 10.12 16.81 14.64
N SER A 153 11.03 16.99 15.59
CA SER A 153 12.36 16.40 15.55
C SER A 153 12.25 14.97 16.08
N ILE A 154 12.22 13.99 15.17
CA ILE A 154 12.43 12.57 15.51
C ILE A 154 13.72 12.13 14.86
#